data_6c5a123a76e9edc5ca298746be99bc47
#
_entry.id   6c5a123a76e9edc5ca298746be99bc47
#
_cell.length_a   1.000
_cell.length_b   1.000
_cell.length_c   1.000
_cell.angle_alpha   90.00
_cell.angle_beta   90.00
_cell.angle_gamma   90.00
#
_symmetry.space_group_name_H-M   'P 1'
#
loop_
_entity.id
_entity.type
_entity.pdbx_description
1 polymer ?
#
loop_
_entity_poly.entity_id
_entity_poly.type
_entity_poly.pdbx_seq_one_letter_code
_entity_poly.pdbx_strand_id
1 'polypeptide(L)'
;MSAPQLIWFRNDLRLDDQAAVRAAAAAGPVVALYVLDDDRPAPDEAPAGWRQGRAMGGAQRWWLHHSLSRLEATLRARGGALVLRRGRTREVVPAVAAELGAGAVHALAHHEPWARADEAAVAARVSLVLHAGVLLAEPASVVTGTGGRYRIFTPWWRRLLEQMPPARPVPAPARIDFVPGVASARLADWGLLPVTPDWAAGFSVWTPGEAGAAARLSAFVKVARGYDEARNLPSVEGTSRLSPHLAMGEISVARVWHAVADAAGAAAEPYLRELGWRDFAANILDQFPAHGEVPGREVFARFGFRADAQGLRAWQRGLTGYPIVDAGMRQLWATGWMHNRVRMIAASFLVKHLLIDWRHGERWFWDCLVDADLAANSLGWQWVMGSGVDSSPFNRVFAPVGQSEKFGAAAYIREWVPELRGLSDASIHAPWAHGGARGYPPPIVNHEAARARALAAYAAARDS
;
A
#
# COMPACT_ATOMS: atom_id res chain seq x y z
N MET A 1 -27.55 -32.86 3.25
CA MET A 1 -27.15 -31.48 2.88
C MET A 1 -25.64 -31.41 2.99
N SER A 2 -24.95 -30.76 2.04
CA SER A 2 -23.50 -30.54 2.15
C SER A 2 -23.18 -29.64 3.36
N ALA A 3 -22.00 -29.86 3.97
CA ALA A 3 -21.56 -29.04 5.10
C ALA A 3 -21.36 -27.55 4.66
N PRO A 4 -21.65 -26.59 5.53
CA PRO A 4 -21.35 -25.19 5.27
C PRO A 4 -19.89 -24.96 4.91
N GLN A 5 -19.63 -23.95 4.05
CA GLN A 5 -18.29 -23.52 3.68
C GLN A 5 -18.06 -22.12 4.22
N LEU A 6 -16.93 -21.87 4.86
CA LEU A 6 -16.57 -20.58 5.41
C LEU A 6 -15.66 -19.84 4.43
N ILE A 7 -16.02 -18.64 3.99
CA ILE A 7 -15.12 -17.73 3.27
C ILE A 7 -14.54 -16.79 4.29
N TRP A 8 -13.22 -16.83 4.46
CA TRP A 8 -12.51 -15.92 5.33
C TRP A 8 -11.90 -14.79 4.50
N PHE A 9 -12.62 -13.64 4.47
CA PHE A 9 -12.15 -12.41 3.83
C PHE A 9 -11.11 -11.70 4.69
N ARG A 10 -10.14 -11.07 4.01
CA ARG A 10 -9.13 -10.17 4.60
C ARG A 10 -9.00 -8.91 3.73
N ASN A 11 -7.80 -8.62 3.21
CA ASN A 11 -7.58 -7.55 2.23
C ASN A 11 -7.87 -8.07 0.79
N ASP A 12 -9.04 -8.64 0.60
CA ASP A 12 -9.52 -9.26 -0.64
C ASP A 12 -11.06 -9.08 -0.79
N LEU A 13 -11.53 -7.86 -0.43
CA LEU A 13 -12.93 -7.50 -0.21
C LEU A 13 -13.72 -7.35 -1.51
N ARG A 14 -13.84 -8.45 -2.27
CA ARG A 14 -14.58 -8.54 -3.53
C ARG A 14 -15.24 -9.91 -3.70
N LEU A 15 -16.25 -9.96 -4.58
CA LEU A 15 -16.86 -11.22 -5.05
C LEU A 15 -16.40 -11.57 -6.46
N ASP A 16 -16.10 -10.55 -7.28
CA ASP A 16 -15.66 -10.71 -8.64
C ASP A 16 -14.21 -11.20 -8.71
N ASP A 17 -13.94 -12.17 -9.57
CA ASP A 17 -12.62 -12.79 -9.74
C ASP A 17 -11.98 -13.23 -8.40
N GLN A 18 -12.80 -13.88 -7.55
CA GLN A 18 -12.41 -14.30 -6.21
C GLN A 18 -12.49 -15.85 -6.14
N ALA A 19 -11.32 -16.49 -6.15
CA ALA A 19 -11.21 -17.93 -6.23
C ALA A 19 -11.78 -18.66 -4.99
N ALA A 20 -11.59 -18.08 -3.79
CA ALA A 20 -12.13 -18.64 -2.55
C ALA A 20 -13.66 -18.61 -2.55
N VAL A 21 -14.28 -17.52 -3.03
CA VAL A 21 -15.75 -17.41 -3.15
C VAL A 21 -16.28 -18.47 -4.10
N ARG A 22 -15.65 -18.65 -5.27
CA ARG A 22 -16.07 -19.64 -6.27
C ARG A 22 -15.96 -21.07 -5.73
N ALA A 23 -14.83 -21.39 -5.08
CA ALA A 23 -14.60 -22.71 -4.54
C ALA A 23 -15.59 -23.06 -3.42
N ALA A 24 -15.80 -22.13 -2.48
CA ALA A 24 -16.77 -22.30 -1.40
C ALA A 24 -18.20 -22.48 -1.93
N ALA A 25 -18.64 -21.61 -2.85
CA ALA A 25 -19.99 -21.68 -3.43
C ALA A 25 -20.24 -22.97 -4.24
N ALA A 26 -19.21 -23.56 -4.81
CA ALA A 26 -19.30 -24.86 -5.50
C ALA A 26 -19.36 -26.04 -4.54
N ALA A 27 -18.81 -25.92 -3.34
CA ALA A 27 -18.71 -26.99 -2.36
C ALA A 27 -19.96 -27.11 -1.45
N GLY A 28 -20.67 -25.99 -1.19
CA GLY A 28 -21.86 -26.01 -0.34
C GLY A 28 -22.38 -24.62 0.04
N PRO A 29 -23.32 -24.56 1.02
CA PRO A 29 -23.83 -23.29 1.54
C PRO A 29 -22.70 -22.48 2.19
N VAL A 30 -22.71 -21.17 2.00
CA VAL A 30 -21.59 -20.27 2.32
C VAL A 30 -21.89 -19.40 3.53
N VAL A 31 -20.89 -19.18 4.37
CA VAL A 31 -20.81 -18.09 5.34
C VAL A 31 -19.63 -17.17 4.97
N ALA A 32 -19.91 -15.90 4.76
CA ALA A 32 -18.89 -14.88 4.50
C ALA A 32 -18.42 -14.28 5.84
N LEU A 33 -17.16 -14.45 6.20
CA LEU A 33 -16.59 -14.01 7.49
C LEU A 33 -15.50 -12.97 7.26
N TYR A 34 -15.54 -11.89 8.04
CA TYR A 34 -14.41 -10.99 8.26
C TYR A 34 -14.07 -10.90 9.75
N VAL A 35 -12.80 -11.02 10.09
CA VAL A 35 -12.30 -10.90 11.47
C VAL A 35 -11.45 -9.65 11.57
N LEU A 36 -11.83 -8.70 12.44
CA LEU A 36 -10.97 -7.58 12.80
C LEU A 36 -9.96 -8.05 13.85
N ASP A 37 -8.72 -8.20 13.43
CA ASP A 37 -7.57 -8.52 14.27
C ASP A 37 -6.61 -7.33 14.32
N ASP A 38 -6.43 -6.77 15.50
CA ASP A 38 -5.50 -5.66 15.74
C ASP A 38 -4.12 -6.16 16.27
N ASP A 39 -3.97 -7.47 16.51
CA ASP A 39 -2.74 -8.08 17.02
C ASP A 39 -1.78 -8.41 15.88
N ARG A 40 -0.92 -7.45 15.53
CA ARG A 40 0.12 -7.58 14.50
C ARG A 40 1.49 -7.38 15.14
N PRO A 41 2.09 -8.45 15.68
CA PRO A 41 3.40 -8.37 16.35
C PRO A 41 4.49 -7.94 15.37
N ALA A 42 5.49 -7.21 15.87
CA ALA A 42 6.71 -6.98 15.13
C ALA A 42 7.51 -8.28 15.02
N PRO A 43 8.32 -8.47 13.96
CA PRO A 43 9.24 -9.59 13.86
C PRO A 43 10.32 -9.52 14.94
N ASP A 44 10.84 -10.67 15.38
CA ASP A 44 11.85 -10.77 16.44
C ASP A 44 13.15 -10.04 16.08
N GLU A 45 13.49 -9.97 14.79
CA GLU A 45 14.65 -9.28 14.25
C GLU A 45 14.54 -7.76 14.29
N ALA A 46 13.37 -7.21 14.63
CA ALA A 46 13.18 -5.76 14.72
C ALA A 46 14.13 -5.15 15.74
N PRO A 47 14.82 -4.03 15.42
CA PRO A 47 15.66 -3.32 16.37
C PRO A 47 14.87 -2.90 17.63
N ALA A 48 15.55 -2.82 18.79
CA ALA A 48 14.91 -2.62 20.10
C ALA A 48 13.90 -1.45 20.14
N GLY A 49 14.17 -0.33 19.47
CA GLY A 49 13.26 0.83 19.37
C GLY A 49 12.07 0.62 18.43
N TRP A 50 11.99 -0.51 17.71
CA TRP A 50 11.00 -0.78 16.66
C TRP A 50 10.21 -2.08 16.86
N ARG A 51 10.29 -2.67 18.05
CA ARG A 51 9.60 -3.92 18.44
C ARG A 51 8.10 -3.75 18.76
N GLN A 52 7.56 -2.55 18.61
CA GLN A 52 6.14 -2.34 18.75
C GLN A 52 5.40 -3.00 17.58
N GLY A 53 4.31 -3.69 17.87
CA GLY A 53 3.44 -4.25 16.84
C GLY A 53 2.94 -3.18 15.87
N ARG A 54 2.47 -3.63 14.72
CA ARG A 54 1.99 -2.76 13.64
C ARG A 54 0.47 -2.82 13.55
N ALA A 55 -0.23 -2.01 14.34
CA ALA A 55 -1.68 -1.87 14.18
C ALA A 55 -2.05 -1.32 12.80
N MET A 56 -3.28 -1.56 12.37
CA MET A 56 -3.81 -0.95 11.14
C MET A 56 -3.82 0.57 11.27
N GLY A 57 -3.32 1.29 10.27
CA GLY A 57 -3.26 2.75 10.23
C GLY A 57 -4.63 3.41 10.18
N GLY A 58 -4.72 4.67 10.63
CA GLY A 58 -5.98 5.41 10.68
C GLY A 58 -6.67 5.51 9.32
N ALA A 59 -5.92 5.82 8.26
CA ALA A 59 -6.46 5.92 6.90
C ALA A 59 -6.99 4.57 6.37
N GLN A 60 -6.29 3.46 6.67
CA GLN A 60 -6.76 2.12 6.32
C GLN A 60 -8.03 1.72 7.08
N ARG A 61 -8.17 2.10 8.36
CA ARG A 61 -9.39 1.86 9.16
C ARG A 61 -10.59 2.55 8.53
N TRP A 62 -10.43 3.81 8.10
CA TRP A 62 -11.47 4.53 7.38
C TRP A 62 -11.87 3.80 6.10
N TRP A 63 -10.89 3.39 5.28
CA TRP A 63 -11.16 2.66 4.03
C TRP A 63 -11.86 1.33 4.31
N LEU A 64 -11.36 0.56 5.28
CA LEU A 64 -11.92 -0.74 5.67
C LEU A 64 -13.39 -0.63 6.07
N HIS A 65 -13.76 0.40 6.86
CA HIS A 65 -15.16 0.61 7.23
C HIS A 65 -16.07 0.70 6.01
N HIS A 66 -15.69 1.54 5.05
CA HIS A 66 -16.49 1.74 3.84
C HIS A 66 -16.48 0.51 2.93
N SER A 67 -15.35 -0.17 2.80
CA SER A 67 -15.20 -1.38 2.02
C SER A 67 -16.07 -2.52 2.55
N LEU A 68 -16.05 -2.77 3.87
CA LEU A 68 -16.91 -3.77 4.51
C LEU A 68 -18.40 -3.43 4.38
N SER A 69 -18.76 -2.15 4.52
CA SER A 69 -20.14 -1.68 4.29
C SER A 69 -20.61 -2.00 2.86
N ARG A 70 -19.75 -1.79 1.86
CA ARG A 70 -20.07 -2.09 0.45
C ARG A 70 -20.14 -3.59 0.18
N LEU A 71 -19.22 -4.36 0.73
CA LEU A 71 -19.25 -5.82 0.61
C LEU A 71 -20.51 -6.41 1.26
N GLU A 72 -20.88 -5.94 2.45
CA GLU A 72 -22.12 -6.34 3.12
C GLU A 72 -23.36 -6.03 2.27
N ALA A 73 -23.45 -4.83 1.70
CA ALA A 73 -24.54 -4.45 0.81
C ALA A 73 -24.63 -5.37 -0.44
N THR A 74 -23.48 -5.71 -1.02
CA THR A 74 -23.39 -6.61 -2.17
C THR A 74 -23.84 -8.03 -1.81
N LEU A 75 -23.43 -8.55 -0.65
CA LEU A 75 -23.86 -9.85 -0.15
C LEU A 75 -25.36 -9.88 0.15
N ARG A 76 -25.90 -8.84 0.80
CA ARG A 76 -27.34 -8.73 1.08
C ARG A 76 -28.18 -8.72 -0.18
N ALA A 77 -27.76 -7.99 -1.21
CA ALA A 77 -28.44 -7.99 -2.51
C ALA A 77 -28.50 -9.37 -3.18
N ARG A 78 -27.65 -10.31 -2.73
CA ARG A 78 -27.62 -11.71 -3.19
C ARG A 78 -28.22 -12.70 -2.19
N GLY A 79 -28.90 -12.19 -1.16
CA GLY A 79 -29.58 -13.02 -0.13
C GLY A 79 -28.65 -13.52 1.00
N GLY A 80 -27.42 -13.02 1.07
CA GLY A 80 -26.44 -13.36 2.10
C GLY A 80 -26.23 -12.28 3.15
N ALA A 81 -25.24 -12.52 4.02
CA ALA A 81 -24.80 -11.54 5.01
C ALA A 81 -23.28 -11.64 5.21
N LEU A 82 -22.66 -10.55 5.63
CA LEU A 82 -21.27 -10.54 6.09
C LEU A 82 -21.26 -10.76 7.61
N VAL A 83 -20.64 -11.85 8.04
CA VAL A 83 -20.45 -12.15 9.47
C VAL A 83 -19.19 -11.42 9.94
N LEU A 84 -19.35 -10.53 10.90
CA LEU A 84 -18.28 -9.74 11.49
C LEU A 84 -17.91 -10.31 12.87
N ARG A 85 -16.63 -10.51 13.11
CA ARG A 85 -16.07 -10.92 14.40
C ARG A 85 -14.85 -10.04 14.72
N ARG A 86 -14.53 -9.89 16.00
CA ARG A 86 -13.33 -9.21 16.47
C ARG A 86 -12.55 -10.11 17.41
N GLY A 87 -11.23 -10.12 17.29
CA GLY A 87 -10.31 -10.90 18.11
C GLY A 87 -9.19 -11.50 17.30
N ARG A 88 -8.38 -12.34 17.94
CA ARG A 88 -7.26 -13.00 17.27
C ARG A 88 -7.75 -13.96 16.20
N THR A 89 -7.37 -13.72 14.97
CA THR A 89 -7.79 -14.50 13.80
C THR A 89 -7.56 -15.99 13.98
N ARG A 90 -6.39 -16.37 14.51
CA ARG A 90 -6.00 -17.78 14.79
C ARG A 90 -6.91 -18.51 15.80
N GLU A 91 -7.71 -17.75 16.57
CA GLU A 91 -8.68 -18.27 17.53
C GLU A 91 -10.10 -18.19 16.98
N VAL A 92 -10.44 -17.04 16.40
CA VAL A 92 -11.81 -16.74 15.95
C VAL A 92 -12.21 -17.55 14.73
N VAL A 93 -11.35 -17.69 13.72
CA VAL A 93 -11.70 -18.43 12.50
C VAL A 93 -11.99 -19.90 12.78
N PRO A 94 -11.14 -20.65 13.53
CA PRO A 94 -11.46 -22.02 13.90
C PRO A 94 -12.70 -22.16 14.79
N ALA A 95 -12.94 -21.19 15.70
CA ALA A 95 -14.13 -21.23 16.56
C ALA A 95 -15.42 -21.06 15.74
N VAL A 96 -15.46 -20.13 14.78
CA VAL A 96 -16.60 -19.96 13.87
C VAL A 96 -16.79 -21.17 12.97
N ALA A 97 -15.69 -21.75 12.46
CA ALA A 97 -15.78 -22.97 11.66
C ALA A 97 -16.39 -24.14 12.45
N ALA A 98 -16.01 -24.31 13.72
CA ALA A 98 -16.57 -25.32 14.61
C ALA A 98 -18.04 -25.03 14.98
N GLU A 99 -18.40 -23.75 15.27
CA GLU A 99 -19.78 -23.30 15.53
C GLU A 99 -20.71 -23.68 14.38
N LEU A 100 -20.24 -23.55 13.15
CA LEU A 100 -21.02 -23.84 11.95
C LEU A 100 -20.97 -25.29 11.49
N GLY A 101 -20.11 -26.13 12.04
CA GLY A 101 -19.79 -27.43 11.46
C GLY A 101 -19.26 -27.32 10.03
N ALA A 102 -18.42 -26.31 9.76
CA ALA A 102 -17.94 -26.04 8.42
C ALA A 102 -17.08 -27.18 7.86
N GLY A 103 -17.32 -27.55 6.60
CA GLY A 103 -16.52 -28.56 5.91
C GLY A 103 -15.11 -28.09 5.56
N ALA A 104 -14.99 -26.81 5.19
CA ALA A 104 -13.70 -26.14 4.95
C ALA A 104 -13.81 -24.64 5.15
N VAL A 105 -12.65 -24.02 5.37
CA VAL A 105 -12.41 -22.55 5.31
C VAL A 105 -11.69 -22.25 4.01
N HIS A 106 -12.22 -21.35 3.20
CA HIS A 106 -11.61 -20.87 1.95
C HIS A 106 -11.12 -19.44 2.11
N ALA A 107 -9.89 -19.16 1.70
CA ALA A 107 -9.32 -17.81 1.73
C ALA A 107 -8.35 -17.59 0.55
N LEU A 108 -8.07 -16.34 0.15
CA LEU A 108 -6.92 -16.07 -0.71
C LEU A 108 -5.64 -16.11 0.14
N ALA A 109 -4.54 -16.60 -0.40
CA ALA A 109 -3.23 -16.55 0.26
C ALA A 109 -2.73 -15.11 0.37
N HIS A 110 -2.25 -14.72 1.55
CA HIS A 110 -1.62 -13.43 1.80
C HIS A 110 -0.14 -13.59 2.14
N HIS A 111 0.63 -12.49 2.06
CA HIS A 111 2.09 -12.57 2.09
C HIS A 111 2.75 -11.81 3.25
N GLU A 112 1.96 -11.03 4.00
CA GLU A 112 2.45 -10.38 5.21
C GLU A 112 2.80 -11.42 6.28
N PRO A 113 3.86 -11.21 7.08
CA PRO A 113 4.32 -12.19 8.06
C PRO A 113 3.24 -12.63 9.05
N TRP A 114 2.42 -11.70 9.54
CA TRP A 114 1.30 -12.01 10.42
C TRP A 114 0.21 -12.81 9.74
N ALA A 115 -0.09 -12.51 8.45
CA ALA A 115 -1.11 -13.25 7.70
C ALA A 115 -0.70 -14.71 7.47
N ARG A 116 0.59 -14.93 7.15
CA ARG A 116 1.15 -16.29 7.04
C ARG A 116 1.12 -17.06 8.36
N ALA A 117 1.45 -16.39 9.46
CA ALA A 117 1.39 -16.99 10.79
C ALA A 117 -0.05 -17.38 11.17
N ASP A 118 -1.03 -16.53 10.85
CA ASP A 118 -2.44 -16.82 11.09
C ASP A 118 -2.95 -17.94 10.19
N GLU A 119 -2.59 -17.96 8.90
CA GLU A 119 -2.91 -19.06 7.97
C GLU A 119 -2.40 -20.41 8.49
N ALA A 120 -1.15 -20.47 8.93
CA ALA A 120 -0.57 -21.67 9.50
C ALA A 120 -1.29 -22.13 10.79
N ALA A 121 -1.61 -21.18 11.68
CA ALA A 121 -2.30 -21.48 12.93
C ALA A 121 -3.76 -21.92 12.71
N VAL A 122 -4.46 -21.36 11.72
CA VAL A 122 -5.82 -21.77 11.32
C VAL A 122 -5.77 -23.15 10.67
N ALA A 123 -4.83 -23.40 9.74
CA ALA A 123 -4.68 -24.68 9.05
C ALA A 123 -4.37 -25.85 10.01
N ALA A 124 -3.70 -25.57 11.13
CA ALA A 124 -3.44 -26.58 12.16
C ALA A 124 -4.70 -27.04 12.93
N ARG A 125 -5.83 -26.32 12.81
CA ARG A 125 -7.05 -26.56 13.59
C ARG A 125 -8.27 -26.89 12.75
N VAL A 126 -8.31 -26.44 11.48
CA VAL A 126 -9.44 -26.67 10.57
C VAL A 126 -8.93 -26.93 9.15
N SER A 127 -9.80 -27.52 8.29
CA SER A 127 -9.50 -27.65 6.87
C SER A 127 -9.46 -26.26 6.22
N LEU A 128 -8.25 -25.71 6.01
CA LEU A 128 -8.04 -24.42 5.33
C LEU A 128 -7.57 -24.66 3.89
N VAL A 129 -8.31 -24.09 2.93
CA VAL A 129 -7.99 -24.12 1.51
C VAL A 129 -7.58 -22.72 1.07
N LEU A 130 -6.30 -22.52 0.81
CA LEU A 130 -5.76 -21.26 0.30
C LEU A 130 -5.79 -21.23 -1.23
N HIS A 131 -6.19 -20.10 -1.78
CA HIS A 131 -6.28 -19.84 -3.21
C HIS A 131 -5.37 -18.69 -3.60
N ALA A 132 -4.81 -18.73 -4.82
CA ALA A 132 -4.13 -17.59 -5.42
C ALA A 132 -5.13 -16.50 -5.85
N GLY A 133 -4.66 -15.28 -6.05
CA GLY A 133 -5.49 -14.20 -6.59
C GLY A 133 -5.25 -12.81 -5.97
N VAL A 134 -4.29 -12.69 -5.06
CA VAL A 134 -3.83 -11.40 -4.53
C VAL A 134 -2.77 -10.77 -5.44
N LEU A 135 -1.89 -11.60 -6.00
CA LEU A 135 -0.78 -11.21 -6.87
C LEU A 135 -0.97 -11.77 -8.29
N LEU A 136 -0.17 -11.29 -9.25
CA LEU A 136 -0.07 -11.85 -10.63
C LEU A 136 0.50 -13.26 -10.61
N ALA A 137 1.49 -13.47 -9.72
CA ALA A 137 2.12 -14.77 -9.52
C ALA A 137 2.50 -14.95 -8.04
N GLU A 138 2.36 -16.16 -7.53
CA GLU A 138 2.80 -16.48 -6.17
C GLU A 138 4.32 -16.25 -6.04
N PRO A 139 4.81 -15.60 -4.95
CA PRO A 139 6.21 -15.26 -4.81
C PRO A 139 7.18 -16.44 -5.01
N ALA A 140 6.79 -17.63 -4.55
CA ALA A 140 7.58 -18.86 -4.69
C ALA A 140 7.60 -19.44 -6.12
N SER A 141 6.74 -18.97 -7.04
CA SER A 141 6.68 -19.46 -8.42
C SER A 141 7.65 -18.79 -9.36
N VAL A 142 8.15 -17.60 -9.01
CA VAL A 142 9.10 -16.82 -9.85
C VAL A 142 10.52 -17.08 -9.38
N VAL A 143 11.13 -18.14 -9.91
CA VAL A 143 12.44 -18.64 -9.51
C VAL A 143 13.48 -18.54 -10.64
N THR A 144 14.76 -18.48 -10.26
CA THR A 144 15.88 -18.54 -11.20
C THR A 144 15.98 -19.93 -11.87
N GLY A 145 16.76 -20.07 -12.93
CA GLY A 145 17.02 -21.35 -13.57
C GLY A 145 17.63 -22.42 -12.64
N THR A 146 18.21 -22.01 -11.51
CA THR A 146 18.77 -22.90 -10.47
C THR A 146 17.84 -23.08 -9.27
N GLY A 147 16.56 -22.62 -9.34
CA GLY A 147 15.57 -22.72 -8.27
C GLY A 147 15.70 -21.66 -7.17
N GLY A 148 16.65 -20.72 -7.25
CA GLY A 148 16.80 -19.63 -6.30
C GLY A 148 15.75 -18.51 -6.46
N ARG A 149 15.72 -17.58 -5.51
CA ARG A 149 14.78 -16.44 -5.52
C ARG A 149 15.50 -15.16 -6.04
N TYR A 150 14.77 -14.36 -6.79
CA TYR A 150 15.28 -13.08 -7.27
C TYR A 150 15.25 -12.00 -6.18
N ARG A 151 16.31 -11.18 -6.14
CA ARG A 151 16.46 -10.02 -5.25
C ARG A 151 16.57 -8.70 -6.01
N ILE A 152 16.57 -8.73 -7.34
CA ILE A 152 16.66 -7.58 -8.24
C ILE A 152 15.46 -7.60 -9.17
N PHE A 153 14.82 -6.44 -9.32
CA PHE A 153 13.55 -6.31 -10.06
C PHE A 153 13.68 -6.70 -11.54
N THR A 154 14.66 -6.18 -12.25
CA THR A 154 14.74 -6.36 -13.71
C THR A 154 14.80 -7.82 -14.16
N PRO A 155 15.66 -8.69 -13.60
CA PRO A 155 15.65 -10.10 -13.95
C PRO A 155 14.41 -10.83 -13.45
N TRP A 156 13.87 -10.44 -12.28
CA TRP A 156 12.61 -10.98 -11.77
C TRP A 156 11.44 -10.65 -12.71
N TRP A 157 11.33 -9.40 -13.16
CA TRP A 157 10.29 -8.96 -14.08
C TRP A 157 10.33 -9.74 -15.40
N ARG A 158 11.52 -9.94 -15.98
CA ARG A 158 11.68 -10.76 -17.20
C ARG A 158 11.17 -12.18 -16.99
N ARG A 159 11.48 -12.78 -15.84
CA ARG A 159 11.02 -14.12 -15.50
C ARG A 159 9.51 -14.18 -15.26
N LEU A 160 8.94 -13.16 -14.60
CA LEU A 160 7.48 -13.06 -14.44
C LEU A 160 6.76 -13.02 -15.79
N LEU A 161 7.29 -12.25 -16.75
CA LEU A 161 6.68 -12.11 -18.08
C LEU A 161 6.53 -13.44 -18.82
N GLU A 162 7.34 -14.45 -18.52
CA GLU A 162 7.20 -15.80 -19.09
C GLU A 162 5.91 -16.51 -18.62
N GLN A 163 5.32 -16.04 -17.51
CA GLN A 163 4.07 -16.56 -16.96
C GLN A 163 2.87 -15.66 -17.31
N MET A 164 3.09 -14.57 -18.04
CA MET A 164 2.05 -13.59 -18.37
C MET A 164 1.49 -13.80 -19.80
N PRO A 165 0.26 -13.37 -20.08
CA PRO A 165 -0.67 -12.72 -19.16
C PRO A 165 -1.25 -13.68 -18.11
N PRO A 166 -1.75 -13.16 -16.97
CA PRO A 166 -2.46 -13.98 -16.00
C PRO A 166 -3.75 -14.55 -16.60
N ALA A 167 -4.34 -15.55 -15.96
CA ALA A 167 -5.65 -16.06 -16.36
C ALA A 167 -6.67 -14.92 -16.43
N ARG A 168 -7.60 -15.00 -17.40
CA ARG A 168 -8.66 -13.99 -17.54
C ARG A 168 -9.55 -14.01 -16.29
N PRO A 169 -9.98 -12.82 -15.80
CA PRO A 169 -10.85 -12.69 -14.65
C PRO A 169 -12.16 -13.45 -14.84
N VAL A 170 -12.59 -14.13 -13.80
CA VAL A 170 -13.83 -14.89 -13.80
C VAL A 170 -14.88 -14.15 -12.97
N PRO A 171 -16.10 -13.90 -13.46
CA PRO A 171 -17.12 -13.19 -12.72
C PRO A 171 -17.51 -13.93 -11.43
N ALA A 172 -18.08 -13.19 -10.47
CA ALA A 172 -18.68 -13.75 -9.27
C ALA A 172 -19.70 -14.85 -9.65
N PRO A 173 -19.85 -15.92 -8.84
CA PRO A 173 -20.88 -16.93 -9.07
C PRO A 173 -22.27 -16.28 -9.23
N ALA A 174 -23.04 -16.69 -10.22
CA ALA A 174 -24.38 -16.16 -10.46
C ALA A 174 -25.31 -16.43 -9.26
N ARG A 175 -25.13 -17.58 -8.60
CA ARG A 175 -25.84 -17.99 -7.40
C ARG A 175 -24.86 -18.42 -6.32
N ILE A 176 -25.12 -17.98 -5.10
CA ILE A 176 -24.43 -18.42 -3.88
C ILE A 176 -25.54 -18.77 -2.88
N ASP A 177 -25.54 -19.98 -2.38
CA ASP A 177 -26.44 -20.40 -1.32
C ASP A 177 -25.83 -20.02 0.03
N PHE A 178 -26.49 -19.17 0.81
CA PHE A 178 -25.97 -18.68 2.08
C PHE A 178 -26.61 -19.38 3.27
N VAL A 179 -25.83 -19.58 4.34
CA VAL A 179 -26.34 -20.03 5.64
C VAL A 179 -26.97 -18.83 6.34
N PRO A 180 -28.29 -18.89 6.67
CA PRO A 180 -28.94 -17.79 7.35
C PRO A 180 -28.69 -17.82 8.87
N GLY A 181 -28.96 -16.68 9.54
CA GLY A 181 -29.06 -16.62 11.01
C GLY A 181 -27.74 -16.71 11.78
N VAL A 182 -26.58 -16.58 11.12
CA VAL A 182 -25.28 -16.57 11.81
C VAL A 182 -25.12 -15.25 12.57
N ALA A 183 -24.80 -15.32 13.86
CA ALA A 183 -24.60 -14.14 14.69
C ALA A 183 -23.44 -13.28 14.16
N SER A 184 -23.55 -11.95 14.24
CA SER A 184 -22.56 -10.99 13.73
C SER A 184 -22.46 -9.79 14.65
N ALA A 185 -21.24 -9.24 14.82
CA ALA A 185 -21.05 -7.92 15.40
C ALA A 185 -21.57 -6.85 14.42
N ARG A 186 -21.83 -5.64 14.94
CA ARG A 186 -22.18 -4.49 14.11
C ARG A 186 -20.91 -3.73 13.73
N LEU A 187 -20.76 -3.39 12.46
CA LEU A 187 -19.60 -2.64 11.95
C LEU A 187 -19.40 -1.30 12.67
N ALA A 188 -20.48 -0.62 13.02
CA ALA A 188 -20.45 0.67 13.74
C ALA A 188 -19.78 0.57 15.12
N ASP A 189 -19.83 -0.59 15.77
CA ASP A 189 -19.25 -0.80 17.10
C ASP A 189 -17.73 -0.96 17.08
N TRP A 190 -17.14 -1.04 15.90
CA TRP A 190 -15.68 -1.21 15.75
C TRP A 190 -14.87 0.06 15.87
N GLY A 191 -15.52 1.25 15.80
CA GLY A 191 -14.84 2.53 15.94
C GLY A 191 -13.77 2.79 14.89
N LEU A 192 -14.01 2.36 13.64
CA LEU A 192 -13.04 2.50 12.54
C LEU A 192 -12.97 3.91 11.96
N LEU A 193 -14.04 4.70 12.14
CA LEU A 193 -14.13 6.08 11.65
C LEU A 193 -13.69 7.07 12.73
N PRO A 194 -12.99 8.16 12.35
CA PRO A 194 -12.71 9.25 13.27
C PRO A 194 -13.99 10.02 13.60
N VAL A 195 -14.11 10.47 14.85
CA VAL A 195 -15.28 11.25 15.32
C VAL A 195 -14.90 12.64 15.79
N THR A 196 -13.81 12.78 16.55
CA THR A 196 -13.40 14.08 17.10
C THR A 196 -11.88 14.10 17.29
N PRO A 197 -11.15 14.87 16.49
CA PRO A 197 -11.62 15.57 15.27
C PRO A 197 -11.89 14.60 14.11
N ASP A 198 -12.81 14.95 13.22
CA ASP A 198 -12.95 14.26 11.93
C ASP A 198 -11.82 14.72 10.99
N TRP A 199 -10.71 13.99 11.04
CA TRP A 199 -9.55 14.24 10.17
C TRP A 199 -9.74 13.64 8.76
N ALA A 200 -10.77 12.82 8.54
CA ALA A 200 -11.01 12.14 7.27
C ALA A 200 -11.99 12.88 6.35
N ALA A 201 -12.41 14.11 6.68
CA ALA A 201 -13.36 14.88 5.85
C ALA A 201 -12.92 15.02 4.38
N GLY A 202 -11.61 15.13 4.12
CA GLY A 202 -11.05 15.20 2.77
C GLY A 202 -11.03 13.85 2.01
N PHE A 203 -11.31 12.74 2.68
CA PHE A 203 -11.30 11.39 2.06
C PHE A 203 -12.56 11.12 1.22
N SER A 204 -13.54 12.02 1.24
CA SER A 204 -14.73 11.96 0.38
C SER A 204 -14.45 11.92 -1.13
N VAL A 205 -13.21 12.19 -1.54
CA VAL A 205 -12.72 12.00 -2.93
C VAL A 205 -12.63 10.53 -3.34
N TRP A 206 -12.74 9.60 -2.39
CA TRP A 206 -12.64 8.16 -2.62
C TRP A 206 -14.02 7.49 -2.60
N THR A 207 -14.14 6.43 -3.37
CA THR A 207 -15.32 5.56 -3.39
C THR A 207 -14.87 4.11 -3.17
N PRO A 208 -14.68 3.66 -1.90
CA PRO A 208 -14.30 2.28 -1.61
C PRO A 208 -15.31 1.26 -2.13
N GLY A 209 -14.85 0.02 -2.36
CA GLY A 209 -15.63 -1.11 -2.84
C GLY A 209 -15.45 -1.41 -4.33
N GLU A 210 -15.92 -2.58 -4.78
CA GLU A 210 -15.76 -3.08 -6.16
C GLU A 210 -16.28 -2.09 -7.21
N ALA A 211 -17.41 -1.43 -6.96
CA ALA A 211 -17.97 -0.45 -7.91
C ALA A 211 -17.06 0.77 -8.09
N GLY A 212 -16.46 1.28 -6.99
CA GLY A 212 -15.48 2.37 -7.04
C GLY A 212 -14.23 1.97 -7.80
N ALA A 213 -13.72 0.76 -7.55
CA ALA A 213 -12.58 0.20 -8.27
C ALA A 213 -12.85 0.06 -9.77
N ALA A 214 -14.02 -0.45 -10.17
CA ALA A 214 -14.42 -0.59 -11.55
C ALA A 214 -14.56 0.77 -12.24
N ALA A 215 -15.15 1.77 -11.56
CA ALA A 215 -15.25 3.13 -12.10
C ALA A 215 -13.87 3.77 -12.32
N ARG A 216 -12.95 3.62 -11.36
CA ARG A 216 -11.56 4.09 -11.50
C ARG A 216 -10.82 3.42 -12.64
N LEU A 217 -10.93 2.09 -12.78
CA LEU A 217 -10.34 1.37 -13.89
C LEU A 217 -10.91 1.85 -15.22
N SER A 218 -12.23 1.98 -15.32
CA SER A 218 -12.91 2.48 -16.54
C SER A 218 -12.51 3.90 -16.93
N ALA A 219 -12.21 4.76 -15.95
CA ALA A 219 -11.67 6.09 -16.20
C ALA A 219 -10.22 6.03 -16.67
N PHE A 220 -9.40 5.20 -16.03
CA PHE A 220 -7.97 5.11 -16.32
C PHE A 220 -7.67 4.51 -17.70
N VAL A 221 -8.38 3.47 -18.12
CA VAL A 221 -8.13 2.85 -19.43
C VAL A 221 -8.29 3.82 -20.60
N LYS A 222 -9.07 4.87 -20.46
CA LYS A 222 -9.25 5.93 -21.48
C LYS A 222 -7.97 6.76 -21.70
N VAL A 223 -7.11 6.86 -20.67
CA VAL A 223 -5.86 7.66 -20.69
C VAL A 223 -4.60 6.80 -20.56
N ALA A 224 -4.74 5.49 -20.44
CA ALA A 224 -3.65 4.56 -20.15
C ALA A 224 -2.50 4.60 -21.19
N ARG A 225 -2.79 4.94 -22.44
CA ARG A 225 -1.76 5.08 -23.51
C ARG A 225 -0.75 6.19 -23.23
N GLY A 226 -1.15 7.26 -22.52
CA GLY A 226 -0.29 8.37 -22.14
C GLY A 226 0.39 8.19 -20.77
N TYR A 227 0.25 7.03 -20.14
CA TYR A 227 0.71 6.80 -18.77
C TYR A 227 2.20 7.05 -18.59
N ASP A 228 3.05 6.61 -19.50
CA ASP A 228 4.52 6.71 -19.34
C ASP A 228 4.99 8.16 -19.20
N GLU A 229 4.40 9.08 -19.94
CA GLU A 229 4.68 10.51 -19.86
C GLU A 229 4.04 11.13 -18.61
N ALA A 230 2.75 10.87 -18.40
CA ALA A 230 1.93 11.53 -17.39
C ALA A 230 2.24 11.05 -15.95
N ARG A 231 2.70 9.81 -15.77
CA ARG A 231 2.95 9.18 -14.45
C ARG A 231 3.92 9.93 -13.54
N ASN A 232 4.75 10.80 -14.09
CA ASN A 232 5.73 11.56 -13.32
C ASN A 232 5.29 13.00 -13.01
N LEU A 233 4.16 13.45 -13.57
CA LEU A 233 3.68 14.82 -13.48
C LEU A 233 2.62 14.95 -12.39
N PRO A 234 2.95 15.47 -11.19
CA PRO A 234 2.00 15.54 -10.08
C PRO A 234 0.82 16.49 -10.34
N SER A 235 1.00 17.45 -11.25
CA SER A 235 -0.04 18.41 -11.67
C SER A 235 -1.05 17.81 -12.66
N VAL A 236 -0.90 16.52 -13.07
CA VAL A 236 -1.73 15.88 -14.09
C VAL A 236 -2.41 14.64 -13.53
N GLU A 237 -3.69 14.46 -13.82
CA GLU A 237 -4.44 13.23 -13.51
C GLU A 237 -4.03 12.08 -14.46
N GLY A 238 -2.74 11.69 -14.43
CA GLY A 238 -2.13 10.69 -15.30
C GLY A 238 -1.98 9.30 -14.69
N THR A 239 -2.43 9.09 -13.44
CA THR A 239 -2.31 7.81 -12.73
C THR A 239 -3.66 7.16 -12.50
N SER A 240 -3.69 5.84 -12.32
CA SER A 240 -4.94 5.10 -12.13
C SER A 240 -5.63 5.39 -10.79
N ARG A 241 -4.85 5.74 -9.75
CA ARG A 241 -5.31 5.80 -8.34
C ARG A 241 -6.02 4.50 -7.88
N LEU A 242 -5.61 3.35 -8.44
CA LEU A 242 -6.14 2.04 -8.07
C LEU A 242 -5.42 1.41 -6.87
N SER A 243 -4.34 2.04 -6.39
CA SER A 243 -3.55 1.48 -5.29
C SER A 243 -4.37 1.17 -4.02
N PRO A 244 -5.33 2.00 -3.56
CA PRO A 244 -6.14 1.64 -2.41
C PRO A 244 -7.05 0.44 -2.66
N HIS A 245 -7.64 0.37 -3.85
CA HIS A 245 -8.50 -0.74 -4.25
C HIS A 245 -7.73 -2.06 -4.36
N LEU A 246 -6.49 -2.01 -4.84
CA LEU A 246 -5.60 -3.18 -4.89
C LEU A 246 -5.11 -3.58 -3.50
N ALA A 247 -4.85 -2.62 -2.61
CA ALA A 247 -4.41 -2.88 -1.23
C ALA A 247 -5.52 -3.55 -0.39
N MET A 248 -6.79 -3.17 -0.61
CA MET A 248 -7.96 -3.80 0.04
C MET A 248 -8.57 -4.94 -0.78
N GLY A 249 -7.96 -5.26 -1.92
CA GLY A 249 -8.39 -6.35 -2.79
C GLY A 249 -9.80 -6.22 -3.36
N GLU A 250 -10.29 -4.98 -3.55
CA GLU A 250 -11.60 -4.65 -4.13
C GLU A 250 -11.63 -4.88 -5.65
N ILE A 251 -10.48 -5.12 -6.24
CA ILE A 251 -10.31 -5.49 -7.65
C ILE A 251 -9.13 -6.45 -7.78
N SER A 252 -9.23 -7.46 -8.62
CA SER A 252 -8.11 -8.35 -8.88
C SER A 252 -7.04 -7.69 -9.74
N VAL A 253 -5.78 -8.00 -9.47
CA VAL A 253 -4.66 -7.52 -10.28
C VAL A 253 -4.76 -8.05 -11.72
N ALA A 254 -5.30 -9.24 -11.92
CA ALA A 254 -5.54 -9.81 -13.25
C ALA A 254 -6.55 -9.00 -14.07
N ARG A 255 -7.63 -8.52 -13.44
CA ARG A 255 -8.61 -7.63 -14.09
C ARG A 255 -7.98 -6.32 -14.52
N VAL A 256 -7.15 -5.71 -13.66
CA VAL A 256 -6.44 -4.48 -14.00
C VAL A 256 -5.46 -4.72 -15.15
N TRP A 257 -4.70 -5.82 -15.10
CA TRP A 257 -3.76 -6.22 -16.13
C TRP A 257 -4.44 -6.28 -17.50
N HIS A 258 -5.47 -7.12 -17.61
CA HIS A 258 -6.16 -7.33 -18.90
C HIS A 258 -6.82 -6.06 -19.42
N ALA A 259 -7.51 -5.30 -18.56
CA ALA A 259 -8.19 -4.08 -18.99
C ALA A 259 -7.21 -3.04 -19.55
N VAL A 260 -6.03 -2.88 -18.93
CA VAL A 260 -5.02 -1.93 -19.40
C VAL A 260 -4.29 -2.47 -20.65
N ALA A 261 -3.96 -3.76 -20.69
CA ALA A 261 -3.34 -4.38 -21.86
C ALA A 261 -4.24 -4.29 -23.09
N ASP A 262 -5.53 -4.62 -22.93
CA ASP A 262 -6.53 -4.56 -24.02
C ASP A 262 -6.75 -3.12 -24.52
N ALA A 263 -6.72 -2.10 -23.63
CA ALA A 263 -6.93 -0.70 -23.98
C ALA A 263 -5.72 0.00 -24.59
N ALA A 264 -4.51 -0.26 -24.06
CA ALA A 264 -3.30 0.48 -24.41
C ALA A 264 -2.35 -0.29 -25.35
N GLY A 265 -2.52 -1.62 -25.51
CA GLY A 265 -1.64 -2.45 -26.33
C GLY A 265 -0.18 -2.36 -25.89
N ALA A 266 0.74 -2.10 -26.79
CA ALA A 266 2.17 -1.97 -26.47
C ALA A 266 2.49 -0.83 -25.48
N ALA A 267 1.66 0.23 -25.44
CA ALA A 267 1.83 1.34 -24.49
C ALA A 267 1.43 0.97 -23.03
N ALA A 268 0.91 -0.23 -22.80
CA ALA A 268 0.55 -0.71 -21.46
C ALA A 268 1.78 -1.05 -20.61
N GLU A 269 2.91 -1.43 -21.20
CA GLU A 269 4.08 -1.98 -20.50
C GLU A 269 4.53 -1.14 -19.29
N PRO A 270 4.67 0.19 -19.36
CA PRO A 270 5.08 0.99 -18.22
C PRO A 270 4.12 0.87 -17.02
N TYR A 271 2.81 0.72 -17.26
CA TYR A 271 1.83 0.52 -16.19
C TYR A 271 1.83 -0.91 -15.66
N LEU A 272 1.89 -1.92 -16.53
CA LEU A 272 1.94 -3.32 -16.15
C LEU A 272 3.19 -3.61 -15.31
N ARG A 273 4.29 -2.91 -15.60
CA ARG A 273 5.50 -2.95 -14.81
C ARG A 273 5.32 -2.42 -13.39
N GLU A 274 4.44 -1.44 -13.17
CA GLU A 274 4.11 -1.00 -11.80
C GLU A 274 3.32 -2.05 -11.02
N LEU A 275 2.45 -2.83 -11.68
CA LEU A 275 1.83 -4.01 -11.06
C LEU A 275 2.90 -5.05 -10.71
N GLY A 276 3.92 -5.22 -11.60
CA GLY A 276 5.08 -6.05 -11.30
C GLY A 276 5.88 -5.57 -10.10
N TRP A 277 6.07 -4.28 -9.89
CA TRP A 277 6.73 -3.75 -8.70
C TRP A 277 5.99 -4.09 -7.40
N ARG A 278 4.65 -4.08 -7.40
CA ARG A 278 3.83 -4.51 -6.27
C ARG A 278 4.10 -5.98 -5.93
N ASP A 279 4.09 -6.84 -6.91
CA ASP A 279 4.34 -8.28 -6.73
C ASP A 279 5.79 -8.57 -6.36
N PHE A 280 6.76 -7.82 -6.91
CA PHE A 280 8.15 -7.91 -6.51
C PHE A 280 8.36 -7.49 -5.04
N ALA A 281 7.63 -6.48 -4.57
CA ALA A 281 7.67 -6.09 -3.16
C ALA A 281 7.20 -7.25 -2.26
N ALA A 282 6.13 -7.95 -2.63
CA ALA A 282 5.68 -9.15 -1.93
C ALA A 282 6.72 -10.30 -2.00
N ASN A 283 7.39 -10.48 -3.15
CA ASN A 283 8.48 -11.44 -3.29
C ASN A 283 9.68 -11.12 -2.38
N ILE A 284 10.00 -9.84 -2.16
CA ILE A 284 11.04 -9.43 -1.22
C ILE A 284 10.60 -9.66 0.22
N LEU A 285 9.35 -9.28 0.57
CA LEU A 285 8.82 -9.49 1.92
C LEU A 285 8.74 -10.97 2.29
N ASP A 286 8.38 -11.84 1.35
CA ASP A 286 8.34 -13.29 1.53
C ASP A 286 9.73 -13.89 1.81
N GLN A 287 10.79 -13.35 1.20
CA GLN A 287 12.17 -13.75 1.47
C GLN A 287 12.75 -13.14 2.75
N PHE A 288 12.30 -11.93 3.08
CA PHE A 288 12.80 -11.14 4.21
C PHE A 288 11.62 -10.62 5.03
N PRO A 289 11.00 -11.45 5.87
CA PRO A 289 9.80 -11.08 6.62
C PRO A 289 9.96 -9.84 7.51
N ALA A 290 11.19 -9.58 7.99
CA ALA A 290 11.53 -8.41 8.78
C ALA A 290 11.87 -7.15 7.94
N HIS A 291 11.66 -7.16 6.61
CA HIS A 291 12.05 -6.06 5.71
C HIS A 291 11.37 -4.72 6.05
N GLY A 292 10.24 -4.75 6.76
CA GLY A 292 9.59 -3.55 7.30
C GLY A 292 10.36 -2.86 8.42
N GLU A 293 11.28 -3.56 9.09
CA GLU A 293 11.99 -3.10 10.29
C GLU A 293 13.52 -3.19 10.16
N VAL A 294 14.01 -4.09 9.30
CA VAL A 294 15.45 -4.37 9.15
C VAL A 294 15.92 -3.93 7.76
N PRO A 295 17.01 -3.17 7.66
CA PRO A 295 17.55 -2.80 6.36
C PRO A 295 18.06 -4.03 5.60
N GLY A 296 17.80 -4.10 4.29
CA GLY A 296 18.25 -5.19 3.44
C GLY A 296 19.75 -5.22 3.21
N ARG A 297 20.47 -4.12 3.53
CA ARG A 297 21.94 -3.99 3.42
C ARG A 297 22.54 -3.65 4.77
N GLU A 298 23.44 -4.47 5.25
CA GLU A 298 24.03 -4.43 6.60
C GLU A 298 24.68 -3.07 6.96
N VAL A 299 25.32 -2.41 6.01
CA VAL A 299 25.92 -1.09 6.22
C VAL A 299 24.95 -0.06 6.82
N PHE A 300 23.65 -0.20 6.58
CA PHE A 300 22.63 0.69 7.12
C PHE A 300 22.14 0.29 8.52
N ALA A 301 22.49 -0.86 9.04
CA ALA A 301 22.20 -1.23 10.43
C ALA A 301 22.92 -0.30 11.43
N ARG A 302 24.10 0.21 11.05
CA ARG A 302 24.93 1.15 11.85
C ARG A 302 24.88 2.58 11.35
N PHE A 303 23.97 2.90 10.41
CA PHE A 303 23.90 4.24 9.87
C PHE A 303 23.53 5.28 10.91
N GLY A 304 24.31 6.36 11.01
CA GLY A 304 24.15 7.42 12.00
C GLY A 304 22.99 8.36 11.68
N PHE A 305 21.77 7.96 12.02
CA PHE A 305 20.60 8.83 11.96
C PHE A 305 20.63 9.90 13.05
N ARG A 306 19.94 11.01 12.81
CA ARG A 306 19.78 12.12 13.75
C ARG A 306 18.45 12.04 14.48
N ALA A 307 18.47 12.32 15.78
CA ALA A 307 17.26 12.57 16.55
C ALA A 307 16.84 14.05 16.37
N ASP A 308 15.98 14.32 15.40
CA ASP A 308 15.45 15.66 15.10
C ASP A 308 13.93 15.65 15.12
N ALA A 309 13.36 15.74 16.32
CA ALA A 309 11.92 15.75 16.53
C ALA A 309 11.23 17.01 15.93
N GLN A 310 11.93 18.13 15.84
CA GLN A 310 11.39 19.35 15.22
C GLN A 310 11.33 19.20 13.70
N GLY A 311 12.41 18.73 13.08
CA GLY A 311 12.46 18.45 11.65
C GLY A 311 11.42 17.39 11.24
N LEU A 312 11.26 16.31 12.04
CA LEU A 312 10.23 15.30 11.81
C LEU A 312 8.82 15.90 11.82
N ARG A 313 8.49 16.72 12.83
CA ARG A 313 7.18 17.39 12.89
C ARG A 313 6.96 18.37 11.75
N ALA A 314 7.98 19.14 11.35
CA ALA A 314 7.90 20.04 10.22
C ALA A 314 7.62 19.26 8.92
N TRP A 315 8.30 18.13 8.71
CA TRP A 315 8.08 17.23 7.57
C TRP A 315 6.65 16.65 7.59
N GLN A 316 6.20 16.10 8.70
CA GLN A 316 4.85 15.54 8.84
C GLN A 316 3.74 16.55 8.55
N ARG A 317 3.94 17.82 8.89
CA ARG A 317 2.97 18.89 8.71
C ARG A 317 3.06 19.62 7.38
N GLY A 318 4.04 19.30 6.54
CA GLY A 318 4.29 20.03 5.30
C GLY A 318 4.68 21.48 5.56
N LEU A 319 5.67 21.68 6.45
CA LEU A 319 6.22 22.96 6.88
C LEU A 319 7.77 22.97 6.81
N THR A 320 8.33 22.28 5.82
CA THR A 320 9.77 22.19 5.61
C THR A 320 10.37 23.40 4.93
N GLY A 321 9.54 24.24 4.33
CA GLY A 321 9.95 25.35 3.47
C GLY A 321 10.37 24.90 2.06
N TYR A 322 10.21 23.64 1.71
CA TYR A 322 10.40 23.09 0.36
C TYR A 322 9.02 22.79 -0.26
N PRO A 323 8.50 23.62 -1.18
CA PRO A 323 7.11 23.58 -1.61
C PRO A 323 6.61 22.22 -2.12
N ILE A 324 7.44 21.48 -2.88
CA ILE A 324 7.04 20.16 -3.41
C ILE A 324 6.92 19.11 -2.29
N VAL A 325 7.79 19.18 -1.26
CA VAL A 325 7.73 18.29 -0.09
C VAL A 325 6.48 18.62 0.72
N ASP A 326 6.27 19.91 0.99
CA ASP A 326 5.15 20.40 1.80
C ASP A 326 3.80 20.12 1.12
N ALA A 327 3.70 20.32 -0.19
CA ALA A 327 2.54 19.97 -0.99
C ALA A 327 2.21 18.47 -0.88
N GLY A 328 3.22 17.60 -0.98
CA GLY A 328 3.06 16.17 -0.83
C GLY A 328 2.54 15.75 0.54
N MET A 329 3.13 16.28 1.60
CA MET A 329 2.73 15.95 2.97
C MET A 329 1.32 16.46 3.31
N ARG A 330 0.94 17.64 2.78
CA ARG A 330 -0.40 18.20 2.95
C ARG A 330 -1.44 17.42 2.14
N GLN A 331 -1.13 16.99 0.90
CA GLN A 331 -2.00 16.08 0.13
C GLN A 331 -2.21 14.77 0.87
N LEU A 332 -1.13 14.15 1.36
CA LEU A 332 -1.21 12.91 2.15
C LEU A 332 -2.16 13.05 3.32
N TRP A 333 -2.00 14.10 4.12
CA TRP A 333 -2.86 14.33 5.28
C TRP A 333 -4.33 14.59 4.89
N ALA A 334 -4.55 15.39 3.83
CA ALA A 334 -5.90 15.77 3.42
C ALA A 334 -6.68 14.65 2.75
N THR A 335 -6.01 13.74 2.00
CA THR A 335 -6.69 12.76 1.13
C THR A 335 -6.32 11.32 1.41
N GLY A 336 -5.36 11.06 2.30
CA GLY A 336 -4.83 9.71 2.52
C GLY A 336 -3.99 9.18 1.35
N TRP A 337 -3.59 10.04 0.41
CA TRP A 337 -2.84 9.62 -0.77
C TRP A 337 -1.81 10.67 -1.19
N MET A 338 -0.74 10.23 -1.83
CA MET A 338 0.28 11.10 -2.40
C MET A 338 0.75 10.53 -3.74
N HIS A 339 0.97 11.41 -4.71
CA HIS A 339 1.53 11.03 -6.01
C HIS A 339 2.89 10.34 -5.87
N ASN A 340 3.13 9.21 -6.58
CA ASN A 340 4.34 8.39 -6.39
C ASN A 340 5.66 9.19 -6.51
N ARG A 341 5.78 10.07 -7.50
CA ARG A 341 6.97 10.92 -7.65
C ARG A 341 7.21 11.79 -6.41
N VAL A 342 6.15 12.30 -5.82
CA VAL A 342 6.22 13.14 -4.62
C VAL A 342 6.55 12.31 -3.38
N ARG A 343 6.02 11.07 -3.25
CA ARG A 343 6.44 10.12 -2.19
C ARG A 343 7.96 9.93 -2.18
N MET A 344 8.57 9.73 -3.36
CA MET A 344 10.03 9.56 -3.48
C MET A 344 10.79 10.81 -3.04
N ILE A 345 10.31 12.02 -3.40
CA ILE A 345 10.94 13.29 -3.04
C ILE A 345 10.81 13.54 -1.53
N ALA A 346 9.62 13.36 -0.97
CA ALA A 346 9.34 13.54 0.44
C ALA A 346 10.12 12.54 1.32
N ALA A 347 10.19 11.28 0.90
CA ALA A 347 10.99 10.26 1.58
C ALA A 347 12.49 10.57 1.52
N SER A 348 13.00 10.95 0.33
CA SER A 348 14.40 11.36 0.18
C SER A 348 14.75 12.56 1.05
N PHE A 349 13.83 13.51 1.19
CA PHE A 349 14.03 14.68 2.06
C PHE A 349 14.19 14.25 3.53
N LEU A 350 13.30 13.41 4.04
CA LEU A 350 13.38 12.91 5.41
C LEU A 350 14.72 12.21 5.69
N VAL A 351 15.06 11.23 4.85
CA VAL A 351 16.19 10.33 5.14
C VAL A 351 17.56 10.92 4.77
N LYS A 352 17.64 11.84 3.80
CA LYS A 352 18.90 12.39 3.30
C LYS A 352 19.12 13.85 3.69
N HIS A 353 18.08 14.70 3.66
CA HIS A 353 18.25 16.10 4.09
C HIS A 353 18.20 16.24 5.61
N LEU A 354 17.26 15.56 6.27
CA LEU A 354 17.12 15.60 7.72
C LEU A 354 17.96 14.52 8.43
N LEU A 355 18.40 13.47 7.73
CA LEU A 355 19.05 12.26 8.29
C LEU A 355 18.22 11.60 9.40
N ILE A 356 16.90 11.65 9.29
CA ILE A 356 15.99 10.99 10.20
C ILE A 356 15.79 9.54 9.74
N ASP A 357 15.69 8.61 10.70
CA ASP A 357 15.50 7.18 10.41
C ASP A 357 14.26 6.97 9.54
N TRP A 358 14.45 6.22 8.45
CA TRP A 358 13.41 5.92 7.45
C TRP A 358 12.17 5.28 8.06
N ARG A 359 12.31 4.55 9.17
CA ARG A 359 11.18 3.88 9.85
C ARG A 359 10.15 4.88 10.40
N HIS A 360 10.59 6.09 10.82
CA HIS A 360 9.66 7.15 11.22
C HIS A 360 8.76 7.57 10.05
N GLY A 361 9.33 7.70 8.86
CA GLY A 361 8.57 8.04 7.66
C GLY A 361 7.70 6.89 7.16
N GLU A 362 8.23 5.67 7.18
CA GLU A 362 7.50 4.45 6.79
C GLU A 362 6.26 4.25 7.67
N ARG A 363 6.38 4.40 8.99
CA ARG A 363 5.25 4.31 9.93
C ARG A 363 4.27 5.47 9.81
N TRP A 364 4.74 6.66 9.48
CA TRP A 364 3.86 7.78 9.17
C TRP A 364 3.04 7.53 7.90
N PHE A 365 3.67 7.00 6.85
CA PHE A 365 2.97 6.60 5.63
C PHE A 365 2.01 5.45 5.89
N TRP A 366 2.40 4.46 6.70
CA TRP A 366 1.53 3.37 7.11
C TRP A 366 0.24 3.86 7.77
N ASP A 367 0.32 4.88 8.62
CA ASP A 367 -0.85 5.45 9.31
C ASP A 367 -1.72 6.33 8.40
N CYS A 368 -1.09 7.16 7.55
CA CYS A 368 -1.78 8.18 6.78
C CYS A 368 -2.26 7.71 5.39
N LEU A 369 -1.71 6.63 4.82
CA LEU A 369 -2.05 6.18 3.47
C LEU A 369 -3.26 5.24 3.46
N VAL A 370 -4.24 5.53 2.60
CA VAL A 370 -5.36 4.62 2.31
C VAL A 370 -4.93 3.38 1.50
N ASP A 371 -3.77 3.46 0.85
CA ASP A 371 -3.16 2.36 0.09
C ASP A 371 -1.96 1.74 0.79
N ALA A 372 -1.84 1.89 2.12
CA ALA A 372 -0.71 1.33 2.84
C ALA A 372 -0.69 -0.21 2.69
N ASP A 373 0.44 -0.70 2.19
CA ASP A 373 0.79 -2.10 1.98
C ASP A 373 2.18 -2.31 2.54
N LEU A 374 2.38 -3.32 3.39
CA LEU A 374 3.66 -3.50 4.08
C LEU A 374 4.82 -3.71 3.11
N ALA A 375 4.61 -4.56 2.10
CA ALA A 375 5.65 -4.90 1.14
C ALA A 375 6.05 -3.68 0.30
N ALA A 376 5.05 -2.99 -0.29
CA ALA A 376 5.28 -1.83 -1.14
C ALA A 376 5.83 -0.62 -0.36
N ASN A 377 5.32 -0.35 0.85
CA ASN A 377 5.77 0.75 1.70
C ASN A 377 7.22 0.53 2.14
N SER A 378 7.52 -0.65 2.69
CA SER A 378 8.88 -1.00 3.15
C SER A 378 9.90 -0.99 2.00
N LEU A 379 9.54 -1.61 0.87
CA LEU A 379 10.41 -1.62 -0.32
C LEU A 379 10.67 -0.19 -0.81
N GLY A 380 9.64 0.64 -0.92
CA GLY A 380 9.73 2.02 -1.40
C GLY A 380 10.63 2.89 -0.51
N TRP A 381 10.47 2.82 0.81
CA TRP A 381 11.30 3.55 1.76
C TRP A 381 12.76 3.11 1.72
N GLN A 382 13.01 1.80 1.70
CA GLN A 382 14.36 1.27 1.61
C GLN A 382 14.99 1.51 0.23
N TRP A 383 14.19 1.53 -0.83
CA TRP A 383 14.68 1.91 -2.16
C TRP A 383 15.18 3.36 -2.19
N VAL A 384 14.42 4.30 -1.63
CA VAL A 384 14.80 5.72 -1.56
C VAL A 384 16.00 5.92 -0.64
N MET A 385 16.02 5.27 0.52
CA MET A 385 17.15 5.31 1.47
C MET A 385 18.42 4.75 0.85
N GLY A 386 18.32 3.73 0.01
CA GLY A 386 19.45 2.97 -0.52
C GLY A 386 19.81 1.75 0.34
N SER A 387 18.95 1.40 1.31
CA SER A 387 19.15 0.31 2.28
C SER A 387 18.53 -1.03 1.87
N GLY A 388 17.66 -1.04 0.86
CA GLY A 388 16.99 -2.26 0.39
C GLY A 388 17.90 -3.18 -0.40
N VAL A 389 17.46 -4.42 -0.59
CA VAL A 389 18.17 -5.44 -1.40
C VAL A 389 18.23 -5.04 -2.88
N ASP A 390 17.16 -4.41 -3.40
CA ASP A 390 17.12 -3.70 -4.67
C ASP A 390 16.83 -2.23 -4.38
N SER A 391 17.81 -1.36 -4.50
CA SER A 391 17.69 0.02 -4.05
C SER A 391 18.45 1.00 -4.93
N SER A 392 17.98 2.25 -4.93
CA SER A 392 18.71 3.37 -5.50
C SER A 392 20.05 3.57 -4.77
N PRO A 393 21.14 3.93 -5.45
CA PRO A 393 22.37 4.28 -4.76
C PRO A 393 22.16 5.41 -3.74
N PHE A 394 22.76 5.29 -2.56
CA PHE A 394 22.59 6.29 -1.48
C PHE A 394 23.00 7.70 -1.92
N ASN A 395 24.06 7.83 -2.72
CA ASN A 395 24.56 9.12 -3.22
C ASN A 395 23.58 9.85 -4.16
N ARG A 396 22.51 9.19 -4.60
CA ARG A 396 21.43 9.83 -5.35
C ARG A 396 20.53 10.62 -4.39
N VAL A 397 20.96 11.82 -4.01
CA VAL A 397 20.17 12.77 -3.21
C VAL A 397 19.31 13.61 -4.15
N PHE A 398 17.99 13.52 -4.02
CA PHE A 398 17.10 14.35 -4.84
C PHE A 398 17.17 15.82 -4.40
N ALA A 399 17.41 16.75 -5.35
CA ALA A 399 17.28 18.18 -5.13
C ALA A 399 15.80 18.57 -5.24
N PRO A 400 15.11 18.95 -4.16
CA PRO A 400 13.65 19.14 -4.20
C PRO A 400 13.22 20.18 -5.22
N VAL A 401 13.92 21.29 -5.32
CA VAL A 401 13.65 22.36 -6.30
C VAL A 401 13.78 21.84 -7.73
N GLY A 402 14.92 21.26 -8.09
CA GLY A 402 15.13 20.73 -9.44
C GLY A 402 14.18 19.58 -9.80
N GLN A 403 13.74 18.76 -8.82
CA GLN A 403 12.69 17.76 -9.07
C GLN A 403 11.33 18.42 -9.32
N SER A 404 11.01 19.47 -8.56
CA SER A 404 9.77 20.23 -8.69
C SER A 404 9.65 20.90 -10.07
N GLU A 405 10.71 21.55 -10.53
CA GLU A 405 10.80 22.18 -11.86
C GLU A 405 10.70 21.13 -12.96
N LYS A 406 11.55 20.09 -12.89
CA LYS A 406 11.61 19.02 -13.90
C LYS A 406 10.26 18.35 -14.16
N PHE A 407 9.44 18.19 -13.13
CA PHE A 407 8.14 17.50 -13.23
C PHE A 407 6.94 18.44 -13.23
N GLY A 408 7.15 19.73 -13.53
CA GLY A 408 6.07 20.71 -13.73
C GLY A 408 5.12 20.83 -12.53
N ALA A 409 5.66 20.85 -11.30
CA ALA A 409 4.85 20.76 -10.09
C ALA A 409 4.17 22.08 -9.67
N ALA A 410 4.23 23.15 -10.46
CA ALA A 410 3.71 24.47 -10.06
C ALA A 410 2.21 24.44 -9.72
N ALA A 411 1.38 23.84 -10.57
CA ALA A 411 -0.07 23.72 -10.30
C ALA A 411 -0.36 22.85 -9.08
N TYR A 412 0.37 21.73 -8.92
CA TYR A 412 0.27 20.87 -7.74
C TYR A 412 0.62 21.61 -6.45
N ILE A 413 1.69 22.42 -6.46
CA ILE A 413 2.08 23.24 -5.29
C ILE A 413 0.97 24.25 -4.96
N ARG A 414 0.39 24.95 -5.96
CA ARG A 414 -0.71 25.91 -5.73
C ARG A 414 -1.94 25.25 -5.12
N GLU A 415 -2.23 24.03 -5.49
CA GLU A 415 -3.35 23.28 -4.93
C GLU A 415 -3.16 23.01 -3.43
N TRP A 416 -1.97 22.51 -3.05
CA TRP A 416 -1.73 21.98 -1.70
C TRP A 416 -1.02 22.95 -0.76
N VAL A 417 -0.48 24.06 -1.29
CA VAL A 417 0.17 25.13 -0.50
C VAL A 417 -0.47 26.47 -0.84
N PRO A 418 -1.65 26.76 -0.26
CA PRO A 418 -2.42 27.96 -0.59
C PRO A 418 -1.65 29.28 -0.41
N GLU A 419 -0.68 29.33 0.50
CA GLU A 419 0.18 30.49 0.78
C GLU A 419 1.02 30.88 -0.45
N LEU A 420 1.23 29.96 -1.39
CA LEU A 420 2.06 30.16 -2.58
C LEU A 420 1.25 30.43 -3.87
N ARG A 421 -0.08 30.47 -3.79
CA ARG A 421 -0.95 30.60 -4.98
C ARG A 421 -0.66 31.81 -5.86
N GLY A 422 -0.24 32.90 -5.25
CA GLY A 422 0.06 34.15 -5.96
C GLY A 422 1.43 34.21 -6.65
N LEU A 423 2.26 33.18 -6.47
CA LEU A 423 3.60 33.17 -7.07
C LEU A 423 3.57 32.71 -8.53
N SER A 424 4.52 33.26 -9.33
CA SER A 424 4.76 32.79 -10.70
C SER A 424 5.26 31.34 -10.74
N ASP A 425 5.17 30.66 -11.89
CA ASP A 425 5.70 29.31 -12.07
C ASP A 425 7.21 29.25 -11.80
N ALA A 426 7.95 30.31 -12.11
CA ALA A 426 9.39 30.36 -11.88
C ALA A 426 9.75 30.51 -10.38
N SER A 427 8.94 31.20 -9.60
CA SER A 427 9.26 31.52 -8.20
C SER A 427 8.66 30.51 -7.19
N ILE A 428 7.63 29.77 -7.59
CA ILE A 428 6.88 28.90 -6.68
C ILE A 428 7.70 27.71 -6.17
N HIS A 429 8.70 27.28 -6.91
CA HIS A 429 9.55 26.12 -6.55
C HIS A 429 10.57 26.44 -5.45
N ALA A 430 10.99 27.73 -5.36
CA ALA A 430 11.97 28.23 -4.39
C ALA A 430 11.61 29.66 -3.92
N PRO A 431 10.51 29.87 -3.17
CA PRO A 431 10.03 31.18 -2.79
C PRO A 431 11.08 32.03 -2.08
N TRP A 432 11.92 31.42 -1.25
CA TRP A 432 12.99 32.13 -0.50
C TRP A 432 14.02 32.81 -1.39
N ALA A 433 14.22 32.34 -2.63
CA ALA A 433 15.12 32.99 -3.60
C ALA A 433 14.51 34.24 -4.21
N HIS A 434 13.21 34.49 -3.99
CA HIS A 434 12.42 35.57 -4.57
C HIS A 434 11.74 36.44 -3.50
N GLY A 435 12.36 36.59 -2.32
CA GLY A 435 11.84 37.41 -1.23
C GLY A 435 10.88 36.72 -0.27
N GLY A 436 10.62 35.41 -0.47
CA GLY A 436 9.72 34.62 0.38
C GLY A 436 8.25 34.80 0.01
N ALA A 437 7.38 34.16 0.81
CA ALA A 437 5.93 34.31 0.71
C ALA A 437 5.31 34.45 2.10
N ARG A 438 4.37 35.41 2.23
CA ARG A 438 3.72 35.66 3.52
C ARG A 438 2.98 34.38 4.02
N GLY A 439 3.28 33.97 5.25
CA GLY A 439 2.66 32.80 5.87
C GLY A 439 3.30 31.47 5.50
N TYR A 440 4.29 31.44 4.62
CA TYR A 440 5.04 30.22 4.26
C TYR A 440 6.45 30.26 4.89
N PRO A 441 6.91 29.17 5.55
CA PRO A 441 8.20 29.16 6.25
C PRO A 441 9.38 29.14 5.28
N PRO A 442 10.55 29.65 5.70
CA PRO A 442 11.80 29.43 4.98
C PRO A 442 12.24 27.96 5.08
N PRO A 443 13.17 27.51 4.21
CA PRO A 443 13.72 26.17 4.28
C PRO A 443 14.36 25.86 5.64
N ILE A 444 13.97 24.73 6.25
CA ILE A 444 14.54 24.30 7.55
C ILE A 444 15.97 23.77 7.44
N VAL A 445 16.43 23.44 6.23
CA VAL A 445 17.80 23.03 5.94
C VAL A 445 18.23 23.58 4.57
N ASN A 446 19.52 23.89 4.42
CA ASN A 446 20.11 24.19 3.12
C ASN A 446 20.40 22.89 2.36
N HIS A 447 20.05 22.81 1.08
CA HIS A 447 20.19 21.58 0.27
C HIS A 447 21.65 21.12 0.16
N GLU A 448 22.59 22.00 -0.18
CA GLU A 448 23.99 21.62 -0.41
C GLU A 448 24.66 21.16 0.89
N ALA A 449 24.43 21.87 1.99
CA ALA A 449 24.95 21.49 3.31
C ALA A 449 24.35 20.15 3.77
N ALA A 450 23.05 19.93 3.55
CA ALA A 450 22.38 18.69 3.88
C ALA A 450 22.88 17.50 3.03
N ARG A 451 23.10 17.73 1.74
CA ARG A 451 23.68 16.74 0.82
C ARG A 451 25.11 16.35 1.25
N ALA A 452 25.95 17.33 1.54
CA ALA A 452 27.32 17.05 2.01
C ALA A 452 27.32 16.24 3.30
N ARG A 453 26.46 16.60 4.27
CA ARG A 453 26.28 15.87 5.54
C ARG A 453 25.80 14.43 5.33
N ALA A 454 24.85 14.22 4.42
CA ALA A 454 24.35 12.86 4.12
C ALA A 454 25.46 11.97 3.54
N LEU A 455 26.26 12.50 2.60
CA LEU A 455 27.34 11.75 1.99
C LEU A 455 28.45 11.43 3.01
N ALA A 456 28.77 12.36 3.92
CA ALA A 456 29.72 12.12 4.99
C ALA A 456 29.22 11.03 5.98
N ALA A 457 27.93 11.06 6.36
CA ALA A 457 27.33 10.01 7.19
C ALA A 457 27.40 8.62 6.53
N TYR A 458 27.18 8.57 5.21
CA TYR A 458 27.28 7.31 4.47
C TYR A 458 28.71 6.79 4.36
N ALA A 459 29.67 7.67 4.14
CA ALA A 459 31.11 7.31 4.13
C ALA A 459 31.49 6.71 5.50
N ALA A 460 31.16 7.39 6.60
CA ALA A 460 31.43 6.90 7.94
C ALA A 460 30.80 5.51 8.23
N ALA A 461 29.57 5.27 7.75
CA ALA A 461 28.92 3.96 7.92
C ALA A 461 29.55 2.84 7.10
N ARG A 462 30.26 3.17 6.00
CA ARG A 462 31.00 2.17 5.21
C ARG A 462 32.35 1.80 5.80
N ASP A 463 32.95 2.72 6.52
CA ASP A 463 34.29 2.58 7.07
C ASP A 463 34.26 1.95 8.50
N SER A 464 33.05 1.81 9.10
CA SER A 464 32.77 1.15 10.38
C SER A 464 32.35 -0.30 10.22
#